data_3954214d4e477b190f916f9397940134
#
_entry.id   3954214d4e477b190f916f9397940134
#
_cell.length_a   1.000
_cell.length_b   1.000
_cell.length_c   1.000
_cell.angle_alpha   90.00
_cell.angle_beta   90.00
_cell.angle_gamma   90.00
#
_symmetry.space_group_name_H-M   'P 1'
#
loop_
_entity.id
_entity.type
_entity.pdbx_description
1 polymer ?
#
loop_
_entity_poly.entity_id
_entity_poly.type
_entity_poly.pdbx_seq_one_letter_code
_entity_poly.pdbx_strand_id
1 'polypeptide(L)'
;VVEQPLFSDVSKNDYFHDAVEWAAEKGITSGTGANTFSPNASCTRGQMVTFLWRAAGSPAPKSAENPFTDVNKGDYFYDAVLWAVEQGITSGTSATTFSPNATVTRGQTVTFLWRANGSPAVSDGSFGDVSADAYYANAVAWAATEDITQGTGGNNFSPEAPCTRAQIV
;
A
#
# COMPACT_ATOMS: atom_id res chain seq x y z
N VAL A 1 4.42 -19.07 28.94
CA VAL A 1 4.81 -19.36 27.54
C VAL A 1 5.15 -18.03 26.94
N VAL A 2 6.43 -17.79 26.63
CA VAL A 2 6.84 -16.59 25.88
C VAL A 2 6.41 -16.84 24.42
N GLU A 3 5.36 -16.15 23.98
CA GLU A 3 5.00 -16.16 22.56
C GLU A 3 6.19 -15.68 21.75
N GLN A 4 6.70 -16.55 20.89
CA GLN A 4 7.74 -16.18 19.95
C GLN A 4 7.12 -15.24 18.91
N PRO A 5 7.78 -14.12 18.54
CA PRO A 5 7.27 -13.27 17.49
C PRO A 5 7.14 -14.07 16.19
N LEU A 6 6.09 -13.81 15.43
CA LEU A 6 5.80 -14.50 14.16
C LEU A 6 6.95 -14.32 13.15
N PHE A 7 7.60 -13.17 13.19
CA PHE A 7 8.76 -12.83 12.37
C PHE A 7 9.95 -12.48 13.25
N SER A 8 11.12 -13.05 12.97
CA SER A 8 12.35 -12.87 13.75
C SER A 8 12.94 -11.45 13.65
N ASP A 9 12.56 -10.71 12.60
CA ASP A 9 13.00 -9.35 12.32
C ASP A 9 11.94 -8.27 12.73
N VAL A 10 10.95 -8.66 13.54
CA VAL A 10 9.95 -7.77 14.13
C VAL A 10 9.99 -7.93 15.64
N SER A 11 10.41 -6.87 16.33
CA SER A 11 10.51 -6.84 17.79
C SER A 11 9.22 -6.30 18.41
N LYS A 12 8.87 -6.78 19.61
CA LYS A 12 7.71 -6.29 20.38
C LYS A 12 7.75 -4.79 20.68
N ASN A 13 8.94 -4.17 20.64
CA ASN A 13 9.10 -2.75 20.86
C ASN A 13 9.04 -1.91 19.57
N ASP A 14 8.91 -2.54 18.42
CA ASP A 14 8.79 -1.82 17.15
C ASP A 14 7.39 -1.21 17.03
N TYR A 15 7.31 0.05 16.56
CA TYR A 15 6.04 0.77 16.42
C TYR A 15 5.05 0.05 15.48
N PHE A 16 5.56 -0.78 14.57
CA PHE A 16 4.79 -1.53 13.59
C PHE A 16 4.47 -2.97 14.03
N HIS A 17 4.93 -3.41 15.21
CA HIS A 17 4.78 -4.79 15.69
C HIS A 17 3.32 -5.28 15.58
N ASP A 18 2.42 -4.58 16.24
CA ASP A 18 1.01 -4.98 16.32
C ASP A 18 0.32 -4.96 14.94
N ALA A 19 0.70 -3.99 14.08
CA ALA A 19 0.19 -3.91 12.71
C ALA A 19 0.67 -5.10 11.86
N VAL A 20 1.95 -5.49 11.98
CA VAL A 20 2.49 -6.64 11.26
C VAL A 20 1.86 -7.95 11.72
N GLU A 21 1.70 -8.15 13.04
CA GLU A 21 1.03 -9.34 13.57
C GLU A 21 -0.42 -9.41 13.11
N TRP A 22 -1.16 -8.31 13.21
CA TRP A 22 -2.53 -8.22 12.71
C TRP A 22 -2.62 -8.55 11.21
N ALA A 23 -1.73 -7.99 10.39
CA ALA A 23 -1.73 -8.24 8.95
C ALA A 23 -1.41 -9.71 8.61
N ALA A 24 -0.56 -10.35 9.39
CA ALA A 24 -0.26 -11.77 9.25
C ALA A 24 -1.44 -12.65 9.69
N GLU A 25 -2.09 -12.35 10.82
CA GLU A 25 -3.29 -13.05 11.28
C GLU A 25 -4.46 -12.96 10.30
N LYS A 26 -4.60 -11.80 9.64
CA LYS A 26 -5.62 -11.57 8.61
C LYS A 26 -5.25 -12.16 7.24
N GLY A 27 -4.06 -12.76 7.10
CA GLY A 27 -3.59 -13.30 5.83
C GLY A 27 -3.24 -12.23 4.79
N ILE A 28 -3.09 -10.96 5.20
CA ILE A 28 -2.69 -9.84 4.34
C ILE A 28 -1.23 -10.00 3.92
N THR A 29 -0.39 -10.43 4.84
CA THR A 29 1.02 -10.75 4.58
C THR A 29 1.39 -12.15 5.06
N SER A 30 2.33 -12.77 4.38
CA SER A 30 3.02 -14.00 4.83
C SER A 30 4.52 -13.74 5.03
N GLY A 31 4.95 -12.48 5.02
CA GLY A 31 6.35 -12.11 5.09
C GLY A 31 7.06 -12.19 3.74
N THR A 32 8.38 -12.09 3.80
CA THR A 32 9.30 -12.20 2.64
C THR A 32 10.08 -13.49 2.64
N GLY A 33 10.06 -14.22 3.75
CA GLY A 33 10.67 -15.52 3.95
C GLY A 33 9.95 -16.29 5.03
N ALA A 34 10.44 -17.47 5.40
CA ALA A 34 9.77 -18.35 6.35
C ALA A 34 9.48 -17.68 7.71
N ASN A 35 10.42 -16.84 8.18
CA ASN A 35 10.33 -16.17 9.48
C ASN A 35 10.75 -14.69 9.39
N THR A 36 10.65 -14.07 8.22
CA THR A 36 11.07 -12.67 8.02
C THR A 36 9.96 -11.86 7.36
N PHE A 37 9.73 -10.66 7.85
CA PHE A 37 8.81 -9.68 7.30
C PHE A 37 9.51 -8.65 6.41
N SER A 38 10.78 -8.35 6.71
CA SER A 38 11.59 -7.30 6.09
C SER A 38 10.96 -5.90 6.25
N PRO A 39 10.77 -5.42 7.49
CA PRO A 39 10.02 -4.20 7.78
C PRO A 39 10.61 -2.95 7.12
N ASN A 40 11.94 -2.87 7.02
CA ASN A 40 12.67 -1.72 6.49
C ASN A 40 12.88 -1.78 4.96
N ALA A 41 12.52 -2.89 4.32
CA ALA A 41 12.59 -2.98 2.87
C ALA A 41 11.55 -2.07 2.21
N SER A 42 11.92 -1.44 1.09
CA SER A 42 10.98 -0.67 0.29
C SER A 42 9.87 -1.57 -0.23
N CYS A 43 8.64 -1.11 -0.13
CA CYS A 43 7.49 -1.82 -0.68
C CYS A 43 7.36 -1.54 -2.17
N THR A 44 7.11 -2.58 -2.95
CA THR A 44 6.84 -2.42 -4.39
C THR A 44 5.36 -2.16 -4.66
N ARG A 45 5.05 -1.61 -5.84
CA ARG A 45 3.67 -1.38 -6.28
C ARG A 45 2.87 -2.69 -6.34
N GLY A 46 3.48 -3.78 -6.80
CA GLY A 46 2.86 -5.11 -6.81
C GLY A 46 2.55 -5.63 -5.41
N GLN A 47 3.44 -5.42 -4.44
CA GLN A 47 3.20 -5.76 -3.04
C GLN A 47 2.06 -4.94 -2.44
N MET A 48 2.04 -3.63 -2.70
CA MET A 48 1.02 -2.72 -2.17
C MET A 48 -0.39 -3.13 -2.62
N VAL A 49 -0.62 -3.34 -3.92
CA VAL A 49 -1.94 -3.76 -4.40
C VAL A 49 -2.31 -5.16 -3.91
N THR A 50 -1.32 -6.04 -3.71
CA THR A 50 -1.56 -7.38 -3.14
C THR A 50 -2.02 -7.29 -1.70
N PHE A 51 -1.45 -6.40 -0.89
CA PHE A 51 -1.91 -6.16 0.48
C PHE A 51 -3.36 -5.66 0.51
N LEU A 52 -3.71 -4.69 -0.32
CA LEU A 52 -5.07 -4.17 -0.44
C LEU A 52 -6.06 -5.24 -0.90
N TRP A 53 -5.70 -6.02 -1.91
CA TRP A 53 -6.51 -7.11 -2.44
C TRP A 53 -6.77 -8.19 -1.37
N ARG A 54 -5.74 -8.59 -0.62
CA ARG A 54 -5.88 -9.55 0.48
C ARG A 54 -6.72 -8.99 1.63
N ALA A 55 -6.54 -7.72 1.97
CA ALA A 55 -7.37 -7.05 2.97
C ALA A 55 -8.85 -7.01 2.57
N ALA A 56 -9.14 -6.96 1.27
CA ALA A 56 -10.49 -7.06 0.71
C ALA A 56 -11.04 -8.51 0.62
N GLY A 57 -10.28 -9.51 1.10
CA GLY A 57 -10.69 -10.91 1.07
C GLY A 57 -10.30 -11.65 -0.21
N SER A 58 -9.36 -11.14 -0.96
CA SER A 58 -8.84 -11.73 -2.21
C SER A 58 -9.92 -12.03 -3.26
N PRO A 59 -10.80 -11.07 -3.58
CA PRO A 59 -11.89 -11.31 -4.54
C PRO A 59 -11.32 -11.61 -5.94
N ALA A 60 -11.91 -12.59 -6.61
CA ALA A 60 -11.53 -12.89 -8.00
C ALA A 60 -11.83 -11.69 -8.91
N PRO A 61 -10.91 -11.31 -9.81
CA PRO A 61 -11.20 -10.31 -10.84
C PRO A 61 -12.39 -10.75 -11.70
N LYS A 62 -13.27 -9.81 -12.04
CA LYS A 62 -14.45 -10.08 -12.90
C LYS A 62 -14.08 -10.17 -14.36
N SER A 63 -13.03 -9.47 -14.77
CA SER A 63 -12.51 -9.47 -16.15
C SER A 63 -11.13 -10.13 -16.18
N ALA A 64 -10.88 -10.91 -17.23
CA ALA A 64 -9.56 -11.44 -17.53
C ALA A 64 -8.73 -10.49 -18.41
N GLU A 65 -9.27 -9.33 -18.77
CA GLU A 65 -8.58 -8.34 -19.59
C GLU A 65 -7.42 -7.72 -18.80
N ASN A 66 -6.23 -7.94 -19.29
CA ASN A 66 -5.01 -7.37 -18.74
C ASN A 66 -4.47 -6.31 -19.69
N PRO A 67 -4.55 -5.01 -19.34
CA PRO A 67 -4.01 -3.95 -20.18
C PRO A 67 -2.49 -3.84 -20.12
N PHE A 68 -1.83 -4.51 -19.15
CA PHE A 68 -0.42 -4.29 -18.87
C PHE A 68 0.48 -5.39 -19.47
N THR A 69 1.53 -4.97 -20.13
CA THR A 69 2.53 -5.86 -20.74
C THR A 69 3.56 -6.37 -19.74
N ASP A 70 3.66 -5.73 -18.58
CA ASP A 70 4.60 -6.05 -17.50
C ASP A 70 3.94 -6.79 -16.31
N VAL A 71 2.71 -7.28 -16.50
CA VAL A 71 1.96 -8.10 -15.52
C VAL A 71 1.58 -9.42 -16.20
N ASN A 72 2.12 -10.53 -15.72
CA ASN A 72 1.92 -11.84 -16.34
C ASN A 72 1.01 -12.73 -15.48
N LYS A 73 0.28 -13.63 -16.11
CA LYS A 73 -0.68 -14.53 -15.46
C LYS A 73 -0.08 -15.41 -14.35
N GLY A 74 1.24 -15.62 -14.36
CA GLY A 74 1.96 -16.38 -13.34
C GLY A 74 2.46 -15.53 -12.17
N ASP A 75 2.32 -14.21 -12.21
CA ASP A 75 2.80 -13.33 -11.16
C ASP A 75 1.87 -13.39 -9.94
N TYR A 76 2.44 -13.39 -8.73
CA TYR A 76 1.65 -13.46 -7.48
C TYR A 76 0.69 -12.28 -7.31
N PHE A 77 0.98 -11.15 -7.94
CA PHE A 77 0.17 -9.93 -7.92
C PHE A 77 -0.82 -9.83 -9.08
N TYR A 78 -0.87 -10.80 -9.99
CA TYR A 78 -1.70 -10.73 -11.20
C TYR A 78 -3.16 -10.40 -10.90
N ASP A 79 -3.82 -11.24 -10.10
CA ASP A 79 -5.23 -11.05 -9.75
C ASP A 79 -5.45 -9.76 -8.96
N ALA A 80 -4.51 -9.41 -8.06
CA ALA A 80 -4.56 -8.18 -7.29
C ALA A 80 -4.50 -6.93 -8.18
N VAL A 81 -3.66 -6.93 -9.21
CA VAL A 81 -3.54 -5.82 -10.16
C VAL A 81 -4.82 -5.67 -10.97
N LEU A 82 -5.36 -6.77 -11.53
CA LEU A 82 -6.62 -6.71 -12.30
C LEU A 82 -7.78 -6.23 -11.43
N TRP A 83 -7.90 -6.76 -10.21
CA TRP A 83 -8.89 -6.29 -9.24
C TRP A 83 -8.73 -4.79 -8.93
N ALA A 84 -7.50 -4.32 -8.71
CA ALA A 84 -7.24 -2.91 -8.41
C ALA A 84 -7.63 -1.97 -9.57
N VAL A 85 -7.44 -2.42 -10.82
CA VAL A 85 -7.93 -1.70 -12.01
C VAL A 85 -9.46 -1.65 -12.04
N GLU A 86 -10.12 -2.79 -11.82
CA GLU A 86 -11.60 -2.86 -11.80
C GLU A 86 -12.22 -1.99 -10.71
N GLN A 87 -11.57 -1.88 -9.55
CA GLN A 87 -12.02 -1.04 -8.46
C GLN A 87 -11.65 0.45 -8.63
N GLY A 88 -10.96 0.81 -9.72
CA GLY A 88 -10.51 2.18 -9.94
C GLY A 88 -9.40 2.64 -8.97
N ILE A 89 -8.73 1.70 -8.30
CA ILE A 89 -7.62 1.99 -7.38
C ILE A 89 -6.40 2.44 -8.16
N THR A 90 -6.15 1.82 -9.30
CA THR A 90 -5.03 2.17 -10.19
C THR A 90 -5.44 2.10 -11.66
N SER A 91 -4.76 2.87 -12.48
CA SER A 91 -4.79 2.79 -13.95
C SER A 91 -3.41 2.45 -14.55
N GLY A 92 -2.46 2.05 -13.71
CA GLY A 92 -1.07 1.81 -14.10
C GLY A 92 -0.19 3.05 -14.01
N THR A 93 1.04 2.91 -14.47
CA THR A 93 2.00 4.02 -14.66
C THR A 93 1.94 4.57 -16.08
N SER A 94 1.39 3.81 -17.00
CA SER A 94 1.00 4.21 -18.35
C SER A 94 -0.21 3.38 -18.78
N ALA A 95 -0.71 3.60 -20.00
CA ALA A 95 -1.81 2.82 -20.56
C ALA A 95 -1.49 1.30 -20.66
N THR A 96 -0.22 0.94 -20.75
CA THR A 96 0.24 -0.44 -20.99
C THR A 96 1.22 -0.97 -19.96
N THR A 97 1.54 -0.21 -18.92
CA THR A 97 2.47 -0.61 -17.85
C THR A 97 1.90 -0.34 -16.47
N PHE A 98 2.07 -1.30 -15.57
CA PHE A 98 1.73 -1.16 -14.15
C PHE A 98 2.96 -0.84 -13.30
N SER A 99 4.15 -1.26 -13.73
CA SER A 99 5.43 -1.16 -13.04
C SER A 99 5.42 -1.87 -11.67
N PRO A 100 5.12 -3.18 -11.61
CA PRO A 100 4.89 -3.91 -10.35
C PRO A 100 6.11 -3.92 -9.43
N ASN A 101 7.32 -3.89 -10.00
CA ASN A 101 8.57 -3.94 -9.25
C ASN A 101 9.10 -2.56 -8.85
N ALA A 102 8.49 -1.49 -9.32
CA ALA A 102 8.85 -0.15 -8.88
C ALA A 102 8.46 0.07 -7.41
N THR A 103 9.31 0.77 -6.68
CA THR A 103 9.01 1.17 -5.30
C THR A 103 7.79 2.08 -5.27
N VAL A 104 6.84 1.81 -4.39
CA VAL A 104 5.69 2.68 -4.18
C VAL A 104 6.09 3.89 -3.34
N THR A 105 5.68 5.08 -3.77
CA THR A 105 5.89 6.31 -3.00
C THR A 105 4.80 6.49 -1.95
N ARG A 106 5.06 7.37 -0.97
CA ARG A 106 4.07 7.73 0.06
C ARG A 106 2.80 8.33 -0.56
N GLY A 107 2.95 9.21 -1.56
CA GLY A 107 1.82 9.79 -2.31
C GLY A 107 1.00 8.73 -3.05
N GLN A 108 1.65 7.76 -3.68
CA GLN A 108 0.98 6.62 -4.32
C GLN A 108 0.26 5.72 -3.31
N THR A 109 0.91 5.45 -2.17
CA THR A 109 0.35 4.59 -1.11
C THR A 109 -0.97 5.15 -0.59
N VAL A 110 -1.00 6.41 -0.16
CA VAL A 110 -2.25 7.02 0.34
C VAL A 110 -3.31 7.17 -0.75
N THR A 111 -2.89 7.37 -2.01
CA THR A 111 -3.82 7.42 -3.15
C THR A 111 -4.49 6.06 -3.38
N PHE A 112 -3.75 4.97 -3.30
CA PHE A 112 -4.32 3.62 -3.40
C PHE A 112 -5.30 3.33 -2.25
N LEU A 113 -4.92 3.67 -1.02
CA LEU A 113 -5.78 3.52 0.16
C LEU A 113 -7.06 4.35 0.04
N TRP A 114 -6.95 5.62 -0.34
CA TRP A 114 -8.08 6.53 -0.51
C TRP A 114 -9.05 6.02 -1.57
N ARG A 115 -8.54 5.61 -2.73
CA ARG A 115 -9.36 5.04 -3.81
C ARG A 115 -9.99 3.71 -3.41
N ALA A 116 -9.29 2.86 -2.68
CA ALA A 116 -9.84 1.60 -2.15
C ALA A 116 -11.00 1.84 -1.17
N ASN A 117 -11.04 3.02 -0.53
CA ASN A 117 -12.13 3.45 0.33
C ASN A 117 -13.21 4.30 -0.39
N GLY A 118 -13.24 4.27 -1.72
CA GLY A 118 -14.26 4.94 -2.52
C GLY A 118 -14.02 6.43 -2.72
N SER A 119 -12.79 6.90 -2.54
CA SER A 119 -12.39 8.30 -2.74
C SER A 119 -13.27 9.30 -1.98
N PRO A 120 -13.42 9.18 -0.66
CA PRO A 120 -14.30 10.06 0.11
C PRO A 120 -13.90 11.52 -0.04
N ALA A 121 -14.90 12.41 -0.01
CA ALA A 121 -14.67 13.84 -0.03
C ALA A 121 -13.91 14.28 1.22
N VAL A 122 -12.97 15.19 1.06
CA VAL A 122 -12.14 15.72 2.14
C VAL A 122 -12.29 17.23 2.24
N SER A 123 -12.21 17.75 3.46
CA SER A 123 -11.98 19.16 3.72
C SER A 123 -10.48 19.40 3.81
N ASP A 124 -10.04 20.61 3.49
CA ASP A 124 -8.64 21.00 3.41
C ASP A 124 -7.79 20.47 4.56
N GLY A 125 -6.74 19.74 4.21
CA GLY A 125 -5.67 19.34 5.11
C GLY A 125 -4.38 19.44 4.32
N SER A 126 -3.50 20.38 4.64
CA SER A 126 -2.32 20.63 3.84
C SER A 126 -1.04 20.43 4.64
N PHE A 127 -0.16 19.60 4.08
CA PHE A 127 1.26 19.64 4.38
C PHE A 127 1.93 20.68 3.47
N GLY A 128 3.00 21.30 3.95
CA GLY A 128 3.67 22.37 3.21
C GLY A 128 4.33 21.95 1.90
N ASP A 129 4.60 20.64 1.75
CA ASP A 129 5.21 20.02 0.56
C ASP A 129 4.18 19.31 -0.35
N VAL A 130 2.90 19.51 -0.12
CA VAL A 130 1.81 18.93 -0.94
C VAL A 130 1.11 20.04 -1.70
N SER A 131 1.32 20.09 -3.03
CA SER A 131 0.60 21.03 -3.90
C SER A 131 -0.88 20.65 -3.98
N ALA A 132 -1.76 21.66 -3.95
CA ALA A 132 -3.20 21.46 -4.11
C ALA A 132 -3.60 20.79 -5.44
N ASP A 133 -2.78 20.97 -6.48
CA ASP A 133 -2.99 20.40 -7.81
C ASP A 133 -2.38 18.99 -7.97
N ALA A 134 -1.69 18.48 -6.95
CA ALA A 134 -1.11 17.14 -7.00
C ALA A 134 -2.20 16.07 -7.01
N TYR A 135 -2.02 15.00 -7.81
CA TYR A 135 -2.99 13.91 -7.90
C TYR A 135 -3.28 13.21 -6.57
N TYR A 136 -2.33 13.30 -5.64
CA TYR A 136 -2.43 12.72 -4.30
C TYR A 136 -2.93 13.71 -3.23
N ALA A 137 -3.20 14.97 -3.57
CA ALA A 137 -3.54 16.00 -2.57
C ALA A 137 -4.74 15.61 -1.71
N ASN A 138 -5.85 15.21 -2.33
CA ASN A 138 -7.05 14.77 -1.61
C ASN A 138 -6.79 13.49 -0.77
N ALA A 139 -6.01 12.56 -1.31
CA ALA A 139 -5.67 11.33 -0.61
C ALA A 139 -4.81 11.61 0.62
N VAL A 140 -3.86 12.55 0.53
CA VAL A 140 -3.03 12.97 1.67
C VAL A 140 -3.89 13.66 2.73
N ALA A 141 -4.78 14.58 2.34
CA ALA A 141 -5.70 15.24 3.25
C ALA A 141 -6.61 14.24 3.97
N TRP A 142 -7.17 13.28 3.23
CA TRP A 142 -7.96 12.19 3.80
C TRP A 142 -7.16 11.36 4.81
N ALA A 143 -5.97 10.92 4.43
CA ALA A 143 -5.14 10.08 5.29
C ALA A 143 -4.73 10.81 6.60
N ALA A 144 -4.54 12.13 6.54
CA ALA A 144 -4.29 12.94 7.72
C ALA A 144 -5.54 13.08 8.62
N THR A 145 -6.71 13.26 8.01
CA THR A 145 -7.99 13.37 8.74
C THR A 145 -8.39 12.07 9.42
N GLU A 146 -8.09 10.93 8.79
CA GLU A 146 -8.37 9.58 9.34
C GLU A 146 -7.25 9.06 10.26
N ASP A 147 -6.30 9.91 10.65
CA ASP A 147 -5.13 9.53 11.48
C ASP A 147 -4.26 8.40 10.90
N ILE A 148 -4.35 8.15 9.59
CA ILE A 148 -3.52 7.15 8.89
C ILE A 148 -2.07 7.64 8.79
N THR A 149 -1.87 8.95 8.71
CA THR A 149 -0.54 9.57 8.67
C THR A 149 -0.50 10.89 9.44
N GLN A 150 0.62 11.16 10.07
CA GLN A 150 0.95 12.44 10.69
C GLN A 150 2.06 13.18 9.92
N GLY A 151 2.39 12.69 8.72
CA GLY A 151 3.50 13.21 7.92
C GLY A 151 4.87 12.69 8.38
N THR A 152 5.92 13.39 7.96
CA THR A 152 7.32 13.05 8.26
C THR A 152 7.98 14.05 9.21
N GLY A 153 7.24 15.04 9.66
CA GLY A 153 7.69 16.11 10.56
C GLY A 153 7.86 17.46 9.83
N GLY A 154 7.93 18.54 10.60
CA GLY A 154 8.12 19.88 10.04
C GLY A 154 7.03 20.35 9.08
N ASN A 155 5.80 19.86 9.24
CA ASN A 155 4.68 20.11 8.32
C ASN A 155 4.89 19.52 6.92
N ASN A 156 5.67 18.43 6.80
CA ASN A 156 5.91 17.71 5.55
C ASN A 156 5.24 16.35 5.53
N PHE A 157 4.73 15.94 4.38
CA PHE A 157 4.23 14.60 4.11
C PHE A 157 5.27 13.73 3.40
N SER A 158 6.17 14.35 2.62
CA SER A 158 7.19 13.70 1.80
C SER A 158 6.58 12.75 0.75
N PRO A 159 5.73 13.24 -0.17
CA PRO A 159 4.93 12.41 -1.09
C PRO A 159 5.77 11.53 -2.00
N GLU A 160 6.95 11.98 -2.40
CA GLU A 160 7.85 11.24 -3.30
C GLU A 160 8.79 10.27 -2.58
N ALA A 161 8.82 10.29 -1.25
CA ALA A 161 9.62 9.36 -0.48
C ALA A 161 9.08 7.92 -0.62
N PRO A 162 9.97 6.91 -0.68
CA PRO A 162 9.54 5.51 -0.72
C PRO A 162 8.85 5.12 0.57
N CYS A 163 7.85 4.25 0.48
CA CYS A 163 7.27 3.57 1.64
C CYS A 163 8.01 2.28 1.93
N THR A 164 8.27 2.03 3.21
CA THR A 164 8.73 0.72 3.67
C THR A 164 7.54 -0.22 3.87
N ARG A 165 7.83 -1.52 3.93
CA ARG A 165 6.81 -2.55 4.19
C ARG A 165 6.13 -2.33 5.54
N ALA A 166 6.89 -1.93 6.57
CA ALA A 166 6.36 -1.63 7.91
C ALA A 166 5.43 -0.40 7.95
N GLN A 167 5.60 0.55 7.02
CA GLN A 167 4.75 1.74 6.94
C GLN A 167 3.40 1.50 6.26
N ILE A 168 3.25 0.37 5.56
CA ILE A 168 2.06 0.07 4.74
C ILE A 168 1.06 -0.85 5.45
N VAL A 169 1.52 -1.71 6.33
CA VAL A 169 0.68 -2.68 7.07
C VAL A 169 -0.07 -2.12 8.27
#